data_78749031b3adc7b331f059f550e5e2b0
#
_entry.id   78749031b3adc7b331f059f550e5e2b0
#
_cell.length_a   1.000
_cell.length_b   1.000
_cell.length_c   1.000
_cell.angle_alpha   90.00
_cell.angle_beta   90.00
_cell.angle_gamma   90.00
#
_symmetry.space_group_name_H-M   'P 1'
#
loop_
_entity.id
_entity.type
_entity.pdbx_description
1 polymer ?
#
loop_
_entity_poly.entity_id
_entity_poly.type
_entity_poly.pdbx_seq_one_letter_code
_entity_poly.pdbx_strand_id
1 'polypeptide(L)'
;INIGIAILAVLLIFALAMVPTHGATKSSKAKTGWKRSGSYTYYYYKSGKYYKNRFATIKGSKYFFDRKGRLVKGHFSHEDNYYYSDASSGKVKTTAGFVKYDGNRYYVTKGGTIYTGHTLKLKGKRYKAYAAGKLGTGVFKYGTVSRFYADSNGVVKTTPGFVNYNGNRYYVNSNGKIEWGHTFKVSGYTYKAYATGRLGKGIFKYGSKYYYGDSNCRVKTTKGWINYNGKRYYAASGGKIYQNQFITVSGDRYYASSTGAIQTGSFKVNGKTYKTTSTGRIIELNTGKAIGIDVSYFQYEINWKKVKASGVKFAIIRCGYRGSTNGKLYTDSTFMRNIKGAKAAGIDVGVYFFTEAINAKEGKEEADYCIKLIKKSGVKVTYPVVIDTENLAGARASSSRLSKTKRTEAVQAFCKQVKAKGYTPMIYASTSWLNNQLNMSKLSGYYVWVAQYYKKVTYGGSYKCWQYTSSGKVNGISTRVDMDYWYY
;
A
#
# COMPACT_ATOMS: atom_id res chain seq x y z
N ILE A 1 42.25 12.49 -5.07
CA ILE A 1 43.15 13.48 -5.60
C ILE A 1 43.32 14.56 -4.55
N ASN A 2 44.46 14.47 -3.87
CA ASN A 2 45.47 15.49 -3.49
C ASN A 2 45.01 16.80 -2.85
N ILE A 3 45.50 17.06 -1.71
CA ILE A 3 46.75 17.62 -1.16
C ILE A 3 46.53 19.06 -0.68
N GLY A 4 47.03 19.34 0.50
CA GLY A 4 47.33 20.70 0.93
C GLY A 4 47.77 20.84 2.39
N ILE A 5 48.95 20.34 2.71
CA ILE A 5 49.70 20.66 3.94
C ILE A 5 50.27 22.07 3.81
N ALA A 6 50.06 22.91 4.80
CA ALA A 6 50.82 24.15 4.97
C ALA A 6 51.38 24.22 6.38
N ILE A 7 52.67 24.01 6.46
CA ILE A 7 53.55 24.27 7.60
C ILE A 7 53.87 25.77 7.60
N LEU A 8 53.75 26.45 8.73
CA LEU A 8 54.35 27.74 8.91
C LEU A 8 55.21 27.76 10.18
N ALA A 9 56.49 27.89 9.95
CA ALA A 9 57.50 28.07 10.95
C ALA A 9 57.44 29.48 11.56
N VAL A 10 57.68 29.60 12.86
CA VAL A 10 57.84 30.90 13.54
C VAL A 10 59.22 31.02 14.12
N LEU A 11 59.86 32.12 13.73
CA LEU A 11 61.18 32.58 14.12
C LEU A 11 61.29 32.88 15.63
N LEU A 12 62.38 32.41 16.23
CA LEU A 12 62.90 32.86 17.52
C LEU A 12 63.54 34.22 17.32
N ILE A 13 63.20 35.16 18.20
CA ILE A 13 64.00 36.37 18.43
C ILE A 13 64.40 36.41 19.91
N PHE A 14 65.71 36.27 20.15
CA PHE A 14 66.36 36.52 21.44
C PHE A 14 66.50 38.04 21.67
N ALA A 15 66.05 38.51 22.81
CA ALA A 15 66.46 39.80 23.34
C ALA A 15 66.93 39.61 24.79
N LEU A 16 68.22 39.74 24.97
CA LEU A 16 68.89 39.97 26.28
C LEU A 16 68.51 41.29 26.81
N ALA A 17 68.06 41.41 28.06
CA ALA A 17 68.13 42.67 28.83
C ALA A 17 68.15 42.38 30.33
N MET A 18 69.31 42.69 30.88
CA MET A 18 69.68 43.26 32.17
C MET A 18 68.88 42.86 33.43
N VAL A 19 69.64 42.35 34.38
CA VAL A 19 69.32 42.20 35.77
C VAL A 19 69.34 43.58 36.50
N PRO A 20 68.33 43.88 37.31
CA PRO A 20 68.49 44.80 38.41
C PRO A 20 68.41 44.02 39.74
N THR A 21 69.32 44.38 40.56
CA THR A 21 69.60 43.94 41.94
C THR A 21 68.45 44.19 42.93
N HIS A 22 68.27 43.19 43.77
CA HIS A 22 67.68 43.17 45.14
C HIS A 22 66.70 44.28 45.53
N GLY A 23 65.43 43.88 45.49
CA GLY A 23 64.42 44.42 46.39
C GLY A 23 63.85 43.25 47.22
N ALA A 24 63.97 43.29 48.54
CA ALA A 24 63.45 42.32 49.49
C ALA A 24 61.94 42.15 49.27
N THR A 25 61.55 41.09 48.66
CA THR A 25 60.11 40.69 48.55
C THR A 25 59.59 40.29 49.94
N LYS A 26 58.80 41.22 50.54
CA LYS A 26 57.92 40.82 51.65
C LYS A 26 57.16 39.58 51.23
N SER A 27 57.49 38.45 51.85
CA SER A 27 56.72 37.22 51.78
C SER A 27 55.29 37.55 52.24
N SER A 28 54.40 37.79 51.29
CA SER A 28 52.98 37.86 51.55
C SER A 28 52.55 36.49 52.01
N LYS A 29 52.32 36.30 53.32
CA LYS A 29 51.72 35.08 53.91
C LYS A 29 50.46 34.77 53.09
N ALA A 30 50.53 33.73 52.26
CA ALA A 30 49.42 33.34 51.41
C ALA A 30 48.20 33.11 52.33
N LYS A 31 47.20 34.02 52.23
CA LYS A 31 46.00 33.97 53.09
C LYS A 31 45.26 32.64 52.92
N THR A 32 44.88 32.00 53.97
CA THR A 32 43.94 30.87 54.00
C THR A 32 42.58 31.31 53.45
N GLY A 33 41.83 30.40 52.79
CA GLY A 33 40.50 30.72 52.27
C GLY A 33 40.32 30.42 50.80
N TRP A 34 39.19 30.82 50.29
CA TRP A 34 38.80 30.64 48.87
C TRP A 34 39.64 31.53 47.96
N LYS A 35 40.17 30.93 46.92
CA LYS A 35 40.87 31.65 45.84
C LYS A 35 40.37 31.19 44.49
N ARG A 36 40.19 32.10 43.55
CA ARG A 36 39.86 31.84 42.14
C ARG A 36 41.09 32.05 41.28
N SER A 37 41.32 31.12 40.37
CA SER A 37 42.39 31.24 39.35
C SER A 37 41.78 30.80 38.04
N GLY A 38 41.61 31.75 37.10
CA GLY A 38 40.83 31.57 35.90
C GLY A 38 39.39 31.13 36.19
N SER A 39 38.93 30.08 35.56
CA SER A 39 37.61 29.48 35.77
C SER A 39 37.51 28.56 36.98
N TYR A 40 38.63 28.33 37.67
CA TYR A 40 38.70 27.34 38.77
C TYR A 40 38.73 28.00 40.14
N THR A 41 38.21 27.32 41.16
CA THR A 41 38.17 27.75 42.55
C THR A 41 38.91 26.73 43.39
N TYR A 42 39.74 27.23 44.34
CA TYR A 42 40.57 26.45 45.26
C TYR A 42 40.31 26.91 46.69
N TYR A 43 40.61 26.05 47.69
CA TYR A 43 40.57 26.44 49.10
C TYR A 43 41.91 26.14 49.77
N TYR A 44 42.57 27.18 50.21
CA TYR A 44 43.83 27.10 50.95
C TYR A 44 43.57 27.02 52.44
N TYR A 45 44.00 25.93 53.07
CA TYR A 45 43.85 25.72 54.51
C TYR A 45 45.08 26.09 55.34
N LYS A 46 46.29 26.16 54.72
CA LYS A 46 47.53 26.69 55.26
C LYS A 46 48.24 27.49 54.15
N SER A 47 49.22 28.33 54.51
CA SER A 47 49.99 29.08 53.52
C SER A 47 50.59 28.16 52.49
N GLY A 48 50.20 28.36 51.21
CA GLY A 48 50.65 27.56 50.09
C GLY A 48 50.03 26.15 49.95
N LYS A 49 49.27 25.64 50.91
CA LYS A 49 48.64 24.33 50.87
C LYS A 49 47.16 24.42 50.66
N TYR A 50 46.59 23.60 49.71
CA TYR A 50 45.20 23.54 49.39
C TYR A 50 44.73 22.07 49.22
N TYR A 51 43.44 21.83 49.36
CA TYR A 51 42.87 20.46 49.29
C TYR A 51 43.00 19.91 47.88
N LYS A 52 43.36 18.61 47.76
CA LYS A 52 43.45 17.84 46.51
C LYS A 52 42.85 16.45 46.72
N ASN A 53 42.13 15.94 45.74
CA ASN A 53 41.55 14.61 45.65
C ASN A 53 40.85 14.17 46.97
N ARG A 54 40.10 15.07 47.61
CA ARG A 54 39.46 14.78 48.89
C ARG A 54 38.26 15.69 49.22
N PHE A 55 37.41 15.18 50.08
CA PHE A 55 36.43 16.02 50.73
C PHE A 55 37.06 16.92 51.83
N ALA A 56 36.47 18.09 51.99
CA ALA A 56 36.79 19.00 53.09
C ALA A 56 35.53 19.67 53.61
N THR A 57 35.42 19.79 54.96
CA THR A 57 34.37 20.58 55.60
C THR A 57 34.90 21.97 55.87
N ILE A 58 34.25 22.97 55.27
CA ILE A 58 34.62 24.37 55.38
C ILE A 58 33.40 25.14 55.90
N LYS A 59 33.50 25.74 57.05
CA LYS A 59 32.40 26.49 57.73
C LYS A 59 31.10 25.67 57.74
N GLY A 60 31.18 24.39 58.18
CA GLY A 60 30.02 23.49 58.28
C GLY A 60 29.49 22.89 57.00
N SER A 61 30.02 23.29 55.82
CA SER A 61 29.61 22.75 54.50
C SER A 61 30.68 21.82 53.94
N LYS A 62 30.27 20.68 53.35
CA LYS A 62 31.16 19.72 52.72
C LYS A 62 31.41 20.09 51.26
N TYR A 63 32.65 20.01 50.80
CA TYR A 63 33.11 20.30 49.43
C TYR A 63 34.03 19.17 48.97
N PHE A 64 34.15 19.00 47.66
CA PHE A 64 35.12 18.08 47.07
C PHE A 64 36.10 18.83 46.11
N PHE A 65 37.35 18.47 46.22
CA PHE A 65 38.41 19.05 45.40
C PHE A 65 39.06 17.92 44.55
N ASP A 66 39.20 18.15 43.24
CA ASP A 66 39.78 17.16 42.33
C ASP A 66 41.30 16.96 42.57
N ARG A 67 41.89 16.07 41.76
CA ARG A 67 43.36 15.78 41.87
C ARG A 67 44.22 17.02 41.63
N LYS A 68 43.71 18.02 40.88
CA LYS A 68 44.38 19.31 40.67
C LYS A 68 44.03 20.35 41.74
N GLY A 69 43.21 19.97 42.73
CA GLY A 69 42.74 20.86 43.82
C GLY A 69 41.63 21.83 43.44
N ARG A 70 40.97 21.63 42.30
CA ARG A 70 39.87 22.47 41.85
C ARG A 70 38.58 22.06 42.53
N LEU A 71 37.80 23.02 42.99
CA LEU A 71 36.44 22.73 43.51
C LEU A 71 35.58 22.09 42.44
N VAL A 72 35.02 20.92 42.74
CA VAL A 72 34.16 20.18 41.85
C VAL A 72 32.71 20.62 42.02
N LYS A 73 32.02 20.83 40.92
CA LYS A 73 30.60 21.22 40.85
C LYS A 73 29.83 20.25 39.99
N GLY A 74 28.58 20.00 40.35
CA GLY A 74 27.69 19.09 39.65
C GLY A 74 27.85 17.62 40.06
N HIS A 75 27.62 16.72 39.14
CA HIS A 75 27.75 15.25 39.30
C HIS A 75 29.21 14.83 39.12
N PHE A 76 29.74 14.06 40.06
CA PHE A 76 31.12 13.57 40.01
C PHE A 76 31.26 12.21 40.69
N SER A 77 32.33 11.48 40.39
CA SER A 77 32.74 10.25 41.04
C SER A 77 33.97 10.45 41.91
N HIS A 78 34.02 9.75 43.02
CA HIS A 78 35.19 9.66 43.89
C HIS A 78 35.18 8.31 44.56
N GLU A 79 36.30 7.59 44.45
CA GLU A 79 36.35 6.17 44.76
C GLU A 79 35.17 5.46 44.09
N ASP A 80 34.64 4.43 44.45
CA ASP A 80 33.56 3.69 43.75
C ASP A 80 32.14 4.33 43.89
N ASN A 81 32.08 5.59 44.34
CA ASN A 81 30.80 6.27 44.58
C ASN A 81 30.59 7.50 43.70
N TYR A 82 29.34 7.83 43.47
CA TYR A 82 28.94 9.08 42.82
C TYR A 82 28.33 10.05 43.81
N TYR A 83 28.58 11.34 43.60
CA TYR A 83 28.16 12.43 44.44
C TYR A 83 27.58 13.58 43.63
N TYR A 84 26.90 14.48 44.32
CA TYR A 84 26.43 15.72 43.72
C TYR A 84 26.87 16.90 44.57
N SER A 85 27.49 17.89 43.95
CA SER A 85 27.69 19.20 44.52
C SER A 85 26.91 20.26 43.78
N ASP A 86 26.39 21.23 44.49
CA ASP A 86 25.59 22.31 43.92
C ASP A 86 26.39 23.05 42.81
N ALA A 87 25.74 23.29 41.68
CA ALA A 87 26.41 23.84 40.49
C ALA A 87 26.89 25.29 40.67
N SER A 88 26.26 26.02 41.60
CA SER A 88 26.66 27.42 41.89
C SER A 88 27.73 27.48 42.96
N SER A 89 27.45 26.91 44.15
CA SER A 89 28.27 27.01 45.35
C SER A 89 29.35 25.94 45.47
N GLY A 90 29.21 24.80 44.82
CA GLY A 90 30.08 23.61 44.97
C GLY A 90 29.85 22.84 46.28
N LYS A 91 28.84 23.18 47.09
CA LYS A 91 28.51 22.45 48.30
C LYS A 91 28.00 21.04 47.97
N VAL A 92 28.61 20.01 48.53
CA VAL A 92 28.19 18.62 48.38
C VAL A 92 26.87 18.42 49.14
N LYS A 93 25.88 17.89 48.41
CA LYS A 93 24.60 17.54 49.02
C LYS A 93 24.77 16.28 49.89
N THR A 94 24.54 16.41 51.17
CA THR A 94 24.66 15.31 52.17
C THR A 94 23.31 14.81 52.68
N THR A 95 22.23 15.53 52.33
CA THR A 95 20.86 15.15 52.72
C THR A 95 20.15 14.40 51.58
N ALA A 96 19.32 13.42 51.98
CA ALA A 96 18.54 12.65 51.00
C ALA A 96 17.61 13.54 50.18
N GLY A 97 17.52 13.28 48.86
CA GLY A 97 16.63 13.99 47.98
C GLY A 97 17.03 13.99 46.52
N PHE A 98 16.09 14.42 45.70
CA PHE A 98 16.33 14.55 44.23
C PHE A 98 17.16 15.79 43.90
N VAL A 99 18.01 15.65 42.90
CA VAL A 99 18.77 16.73 42.30
C VAL A 99 18.66 16.65 40.76
N LYS A 100 18.80 17.80 40.08
CA LYS A 100 18.89 17.90 38.61
C LYS A 100 20.27 18.45 38.26
N TYR A 101 20.90 17.85 37.29
CA TYR A 101 22.16 18.31 36.72
C TYR A 101 22.29 17.89 35.28
N ASP A 102 22.66 18.79 34.41
CA ASP A 102 22.84 18.58 32.97
C ASP A 102 21.64 17.82 32.33
N GLY A 103 20.44 18.35 32.54
CA GLY A 103 19.17 17.76 32.05
C GLY A 103 18.78 16.41 32.67
N ASN A 104 19.61 15.82 33.52
CA ASN A 104 19.37 14.54 34.13
C ASN A 104 18.91 14.67 35.60
N ARG A 105 18.19 13.67 36.09
CA ARG A 105 17.73 13.61 37.46
C ARG A 105 18.43 12.48 38.22
N TYR A 106 18.78 12.74 39.47
CA TYR A 106 19.49 11.82 40.38
C TYR A 106 18.82 11.83 41.75
N TYR A 107 19.08 10.81 42.56
CA TYR A 107 18.68 10.77 43.93
C TYR A 107 19.91 10.62 44.82
N VAL A 108 20.11 11.59 45.73
CA VAL A 108 21.14 11.55 46.77
C VAL A 108 20.58 10.80 47.98
N THR A 109 21.30 9.83 48.52
CA THR A 109 20.93 9.05 49.70
C THR A 109 21.19 9.86 50.99
N LYS A 110 20.72 9.35 52.13
CA LYS A 110 21.02 9.95 53.49
C LYS A 110 22.54 9.99 53.75
N GLY A 111 23.34 9.12 53.16
CA GLY A 111 24.80 9.13 53.27
C GLY A 111 25.51 10.11 52.32
N GLY A 112 24.76 10.87 51.50
CA GLY A 112 25.32 11.86 50.57
C GLY A 112 25.81 11.28 49.23
N THR A 113 25.74 9.95 49.04
CA THR A 113 26.05 9.33 47.76
C THR A 113 24.86 9.33 46.83
N ILE A 114 25.08 9.35 45.53
CA ILE A 114 24.02 9.15 44.55
C ILE A 114 23.63 7.67 44.51
N TYR A 115 22.31 7.41 44.52
CA TYR A 115 21.78 6.08 44.35
C TYR A 115 21.97 5.54 42.95
N THR A 116 22.62 4.39 42.79
CA THR A 116 23.08 3.86 41.52
C THR A 116 22.66 2.42 41.29
N GLY A 117 22.58 2.01 40.00
CA GLY A 117 22.54 0.60 39.56
C GLY A 117 21.26 -0.19 39.85
N HIS A 118 20.36 0.32 40.69
CA HIS A 118 19.23 -0.44 41.21
C HIS A 118 17.89 0.28 41.11
N THR A 119 16.81 -0.42 41.40
CA THR A 119 15.46 0.16 41.51
C THR A 119 15.30 0.83 42.89
N LEU A 120 15.12 2.13 42.89
CA LEU A 120 14.81 2.91 44.08
C LEU A 120 13.30 2.90 44.35
N LYS A 121 12.88 2.64 45.56
CA LYS A 121 11.49 2.74 46.01
C LYS A 121 11.39 3.85 47.08
N LEU A 122 10.55 4.85 46.82
CA LEU A 122 10.32 5.97 47.70
C LEU A 122 8.83 6.31 47.77
N LYS A 123 8.25 6.30 48.95
CA LYS A 123 6.84 6.65 49.19
C LYS A 123 5.89 5.99 48.15
N GLY A 124 6.02 4.66 47.95
CA GLY A 124 5.23 3.87 47.01
C GLY A 124 5.59 4.03 45.52
N LYS A 125 6.46 4.98 45.18
CA LYS A 125 6.91 5.21 43.82
C LYS A 125 8.21 4.46 43.52
N ARG A 126 8.39 4.03 42.23
CA ARG A 126 9.57 3.31 41.77
C ARG A 126 10.35 4.18 40.78
N TYR A 127 11.68 4.08 40.86
CA TYR A 127 12.63 4.77 39.97
C TYR A 127 13.69 3.77 39.53
N LYS A 128 14.21 3.89 38.32
CA LYS A 128 15.31 3.07 37.80
C LYS A 128 16.57 3.93 37.69
N ALA A 129 17.57 3.67 38.51
CA ALA A 129 18.84 4.38 38.50
C ALA A 129 19.87 3.56 37.70
N TYR A 130 20.47 4.15 36.68
CA TYR A 130 21.59 3.57 35.94
C TYR A 130 22.87 3.50 36.82
N ALA A 131 23.91 2.83 36.30
CA ALA A 131 25.19 2.67 37.00
C ALA A 131 25.80 4.00 37.48
N ALA A 132 25.67 5.09 36.74
CA ALA A 132 26.10 6.43 37.15
C ALA A 132 25.01 7.22 37.89
N GLY A 133 23.92 6.59 38.31
CA GLY A 133 22.87 7.18 39.12
C GLY A 133 21.82 8.01 38.39
N LYS A 134 21.95 8.21 37.08
CA LYS A 134 20.92 8.87 36.26
C LYS A 134 19.61 8.09 36.36
N LEU A 135 18.50 8.75 36.67
CA LEU A 135 17.18 8.14 36.66
C LEU A 135 16.63 8.08 35.24
N GLY A 136 16.03 6.93 34.89
CA GLY A 136 15.35 6.75 33.63
C GLY A 136 14.09 7.62 33.52
N THR A 137 13.89 8.27 32.37
CA THR A 137 12.71 9.07 32.03
C THR A 137 12.22 8.74 30.64
N GLY A 138 10.94 8.98 30.34
CA GLY A 138 10.35 8.61 29.05
C GLY A 138 10.33 7.10 28.84
N VAL A 139 10.53 6.66 27.59
CA VAL A 139 10.69 5.24 27.25
C VAL A 139 12.18 4.90 27.21
N PHE A 140 12.61 3.98 28.06
CA PHE A 140 14.03 3.64 28.20
C PHE A 140 14.25 2.14 28.42
N LYS A 141 15.45 1.66 28.06
CA LYS A 141 15.95 0.31 28.32
C LYS A 141 16.63 0.28 29.69
N TYR A 142 16.35 -0.74 30.50
CA TYR A 142 17.01 -0.94 31.77
C TYR A 142 17.34 -2.44 31.96
N GLY A 143 18.61 -2.73 32.20
CA GLY A 143 19.14 -4.08 32.11
C GLY A 143 19.27 -4.54 30.64
N THR A 144 19.41 -5.82 30.44
CA THR A 144 19.72 -6.41 29.11
C THR A 144 18.53 -6.35 28.16
N VAL A 145 17.32 -6.63 28.63
CA VAL A 145 16.14 -6.87 27.77
C VAL A 145 14.89 -6.05 28.11
N SER A 146 14.79 -5.50 29.31
CA SER A 146 13.55 -4.85 29.75
C SER A 146 13.47 -3.38 29.35
N ARG A 147 12.29 -2.93 28.95
CA ARG A 147 11.96 -1.53 28.68
C ARG A 147 10.90 -1.05 29.65
N PHE A 148 11.00 0.21 30.03
CA PHE A 148 10.12 0.86 30.98
C PHE A 148 9.68 2.22 30.45
N TYR A 149 8.59 2.74 31.04
CA TYR A 149 8.20 4.13 30.91
C TYR A 149 8.23 4.80 32.26
N ALA A 150 8.86 5.96 32.34
CA ALA A 150 8.77 6.83 33.49
C ALA A 150 8.37 8.24 33.06
N ASP A 151 7.67 8.95 33.93
CA ASP A 151 7.31 10.35 33.71
C ASP A 151 8.56 11.28 33.76
N SER A 152 8.36 12.57 33.55
CA SER A 152 9.43 13.59 33.62
C SER A 152 10.11 13.68 34.97
N ASN A 153 9.46 13.16 36.02
CA ASN A 153 10.01 13.06 37.38
C ASN A 153 10.76 11.74 37.60
N GLY A 154 10.87 10.87 36.63
CA GLY A 154 11.51 9.56 36.72
C GLY A 154 10.65 8.51 37.43
N VAL A 155 9.37 8.78 37.73
CA VAL A 155 8.47 7.81 38.34
C VAL A 155 8.07 6.77 37.30
N VAL A 156 8.48 5.53 37.52
CA VAL A 156 8.17 4.41 36.64
C VAL A 156 6.69 4.06 36.71
N LYS A 157 6.01 4.00 35.58
CA LYS A 157 4.63 3.48 35.50
C LYS A 157 4.65 1.97 35.78
N THR A 158 3.95 1.55 36.80
CA THR A 158 3.87 0.14 37.23
C THR A 158 2.50 -0.49 36.97
N THR A 159 1.49 0.33 36.67
CA THR A 159 0.13 -0.14 36.31
C THR A 159 0.01 -0.39 34.84
N PRO A 160 -0.72 -1.45 34.40
CA PRO A 160 -0.97 -1.70 32.98
C PRO A 160 -1.64 -0.51 32.32
N GLY A 161 -1.33 -0.30 31.05
CA GLY A 161 -2.00 0.72 30.24
C GLY A 161 -1.12 1.35 29.16
N PHE A 162 -1.79 2.07 28.29
CA PHE A 162 -1.12 2.78 27.20
C PHE A 162 -0.44 4.05 27.68
N VAL A 163 0.69 4.38 27.05
CA VAL A 163 1.41 5.64 27.23
C VAL A 163 1.80 6.19 25.85
N ASN A 164 1.79 7.52 25.75
CA ASN A 164 2.27 8.23 24.57
C ASN A 164 3.60 8.91 24.91
N TYR A 165 4.59 8.75 24.06
CA TYR A 165 5.90 9.37 24.24
C TYR A 165 6.56 9.64 22.87
N ASN A 166 7.01 10.88 22.65
CA ASN A 166 7.63 11.33 21.41
C ASN A 166 6.83 10.91 20.16
N GLY A 167 5.51 11.21 20.15
CA GLY A 167 4.60 10.92 19.03
C GLY A 167 4.28 9.43 18.80
N ASN A 168 4.81 8.53 19.63
CA ASN A 168 4.57 7.09 19.55
C ASN A 168 3.74 6.59 20.72
N ARG A 169 3.02 5.49 20.50
CA ARG A 169 2.22 4.81 21.51
C ARG A 169 2.90 3.52 21.96
N TYR A 170 2.84 3.23 23.24
CA TYR A 170 3.41 2.06 23.91
C TYR A 170 2.40 1.45 24.86
N TYR A 171 2.61 0.20 25.26
CA TYR A 171 1.80 -0.45 26.28
C TYR A 171 2.68 -0.96 27.44
N VAL A 172 2.36 -0.56 28.64
CA VAL A 172 2.96 -1.07 29.87
C VAL A 172 2.10 -2.23 30.36
N ASN A 173 2.70 -3.38 30.61
CA ASN A 173 2.01 -4.60 31.07
C ASN A 173 1.87 -4.64 32.59
N SER A 174 1.27 -5.72 33.14
CA SER A 174 1.06 -5.93 34.58
C SER A 174 2.36 -5.97 35.42
N ASN A 175 3.48 -6.27 34.77
CA ASN A 175 4.81 -6.25 35.44
C ASN A 175 5.49 -4.87 35.35
N GLY A 176 4.81 -3.85 34.88
CA GLY A 176 5.35 -2.50 34.70
C GLY A 176 6.38 -2.37 33.56
N LYS A 177 6.46 -3.36 32.65
CA LYS A 177 7.38 -3.36 31.52
C LYS A 177 6.63 -3.00 30.25
N ILE A 178 7.29 -2.32 29.32
CA ILE A 178 6.75 -2.08 27.99
C ILE A 178 6.78 -3.37 27.18
N GLU A 179 5.65 -3.70 26.53
CA GLU A 179 5.57 -4.76 25.54
C GLU A 179 6.41 -4.41 24.30
N TRP A 180 7.24 -5.35 23.84
CA TRP A 180 8.13 -5.13 22.71
C TRP A 180 8.45 -6.42 21.94
N GLY A 181 8.68 -6.29 20.63
CA GLY A 181 9.16 -7.37 19.77
C GLY A 181 8.14 -8.47 19.45
N HIS A 182 6.91 -8.39 19.91
CA HIS A 182 5.89 -9.42 19.68
C HIS A 182 4.47 -8.84 19.47
N THR A 183 3.56 -9.73 19.14
CA THR A 183 2.12 -9.43 19.00
C THR A 183 1.41 -9.80 20.31
N PHE A 184 0.55 -8.93 20.81
CA PHE A 184 -0.20 -9.17 22.04
C PHE A 184 -1.64 -8.64 21.93
N LYS A 185 -2.49 -8.98 22.91
CA LYS A 185 -3.89 -8.53 22.99
C LYS A 185 -4.15 -7.75 24.27
N VAL A 186 -4.97 -6.71 24.14
CA VAL A 186 -5.52 -5.95 25.28
C VAL A 186 -6.99 -5.68 24.98
N SER A 187 -7.85 -6.04 25.92
CA SER A 187 -9.32 -5.86 25.79
C SER A 187 -9.87 -6.34 24.43
N GLY A 188 -9.45 -7.54 23.99
CA GLY A 188 -9.86 -8.15 22.73
C GLY A 188 -9.18 -7.63 21.46
N TYR A 189 -8.49 -6.49 21.53
CA TYR A 189 -7.80 -5.92 20.36
C TYR A 189 -6.36 -6.43 20.25
N THR A 190 -5.91 -6.63 19.03
CA THR A 190 -4.53 -7.05 18.73
C THR A 190 -3.63 -5.86 18.49
N TYR A 191 -2.41 -5.92 19.03
CA TYR A 191 -1.35 -4.93 18.86
C TYR A 191 -0.06 -5.61 18.40
N LYS A 192 0.76 -4.90 17.66
CA LYS A 192 2.11 -5.34 17.25
C LYS A 192 3.13 -4.31 17.71
N ALA A 193 4.01 -4.74 18.62
CA ALA A 193 5.06 -3.90 19.16
C ALA A 193 6.40 -4.20 18.46
N TYR A 194 7.03 -3.17 17.93
CA TYR A 194 8.39 -3.28 17.41
C TYR A 194 9.42 -3.61 18.50
N ALA A 195 10.63 -3.96 18.10
CA ALA A 195 11.74 -4.17 19.02
C ALA A 195 12.01 -2.97 19.96
N THR A 196 11.60 -1.76 19.57
CA THR A 196 11.67 -0.56 20.40
C THR A 196 10.53 -0.44 21.41
N GLY A 197 9.50 -1.29 21.33
CA GLY A 197 8.25 -1.20 22.09
C GLY A 197 7.18 -0.30 21.45
N ARG A 198 7.52 0.47 20.41
CA ARG A 198 6.55 1.30 19.69
C ARG A 198 5.50 0.43 19.01
N LEU A 199 4.22 0.81 19.13
CA LEU A 199 3.11 0.12 18.48
C LEU A 199 2.97 0.56 17.01
N GLY A 200 2.61 -0.40 16.15
CA GLY A 200 2.36 -0.14 14.74
C GLY A 200 1.08 0.68 14.51
N LYS A 201 1.17 1.76 13.71
CA LYS A 201 0.07 2.67 13.36
C LYS A 201 0.06 2.95 11.86
N GLY A 202 -1.13 3.15 11.27
CA GLY A 202 -1.29 3.31 9.83
C GLY A 202 -0.94 2.03 9.08
N ILE A 203 -0.45 2.17 7.85
CA ILE A 203 0.13 1.04 7.12
C ILE A 203 1.58 0.86 7.58
N PHE A 204 1.89 -0.28 8.17
CA PHE A 204 3.21 -0.53 8.75
C PHE A 204 3.72 -1.94 8.45
N LYS A 205 5.04 -2.08 8.31
CA LYS A 205 5.73 -3.36 8.11
C LYS A 205 6.05 -3.98 9.47
N TYR A 206 5.72 -5.26 9.63
CA TYR A 206 6.08 -6.05 10.80
C TYR A 206 6.58 -7.43 10.34
N GLY A 207 7.85 -7.71 10.59
CA GLY A 207 8.55 -8.79 9.89
C GLY A 207 8.57 -8.52 8.38
N SER A 208 8.24 -9.52 7.58
CA SER A 208 8.16 -9.42 6.11
C SER A 208 6.82 -8.92 5.58
N LYS A 209 5.79 -8.71 6.44
CA LYS A 209 4.41 -8.42 6.03
C LYS A 209 3.97 -7.02 6.45
N TYR A 210 3.00 -6.47 5.70
CA TYR A 210 2.34 -5.22 6.06
C TYR A 210 1.03 -5.46 6.79
N TYR A 211 0.71 -4.55 7.68
CA TYR A 211 -0.50 -4.53 8.50
C TYR A 211 -1.06 -3.10 8.57
N TYR A 212 -2.29 -2.98 9.03
CA TYR A 212 -2.89 -1.69 9.33
C TYR A 212 -3.24 -1.60 10.82
N GLY A 213 -2.77 -0.55 11.48
CA GLY A 213 -3.17 -0.13 12.82
C GLY A 213 -3.96 1.16 12.76
N ASP A 214 -5.09 1.20 13.44
CA ASP A 214 -5.92 2.40 13.54
C ASP A 214 -5.21 3.55 14.31
N SER A 215 -5.91 4.66 14.54
CA SER A 215 -5.38 5.80 15.33
C SER A 215 -4.95 5.38 16.75
N ASN A 216 -5.54 4.33 17.30
CA ASN A 216 -5.23 3.72 18.58
C ASN A 216 -4.22 2.56 18.49
N CYS A 217 -3.60 2.35 17.33
CA CYS A 217 -2.68 1.24 17.06
C CYS A 217 -3.32 -0.16 17.13
N ARG A 218 -4.66 -0.28 17.09
CA ARG A 218 -5.35 -1.56 17.03
C ARG A 218 -5.19 -2.14 15.65
N VAL A 219 -4.63 -3.33 15.55
CA VAL A 219 -4.41 -3.99 14.26
C VAL A 219 -5.73 -4.52 13.71
N LYS A 220 -6.07 -4.16 12.47
CA LYS A 220 -7.18 -4.79 11.76
C LYS A 220 -6.84 -6.26 11.48
N THR A 221 -7.57 -7.17 12.10
CA THR A 221 -7.37 -8.61 11.96
C THR A 221 -8.40 -9.27 11.06
N THR A 222 -9.51 -8.58 10.75
CA THR A 222 -10.57 -9.07 9.86
C THR A 222 -10.23 -8.82 8.40
N LYS A 223 -10.66 -9.76 7.52
CA LYS A 223 -10.59 -9.58 6.06
C LYS A 223 -11.39 -8.35 5.64
N GLY A 224 -10.87 -7.56 4.70
CA GLY A 224 -11.61 -6.43 4.15
C GLY A 224 -10.76 -5.23 3.73
N TRP A 225 -11.45 -4.25 3.16
CA TRP A 225 -10.88 -3.02 2.65
C TRP A 225 -10.34 -2.09 3.76
N ILE A 226 -9.31 -1.34 3.41
CA ILE A 226 -8.67 -0.32 4.24
C ILE A 226 -8.43 0.89 3.32
N ASN A 227 -8.91 2.07 3.75
CA ASN A 227 -8.57 3.35 3.14
C ASN A 227 -7.61 4.09 4.07
N TYR A 228 -6.44 4.44 3.57
CA TYR A 228 -5.42 5.13 4.36
C TYR A 228 -4.56 6.04 3.47
N ASN A 229 -4.45 7.32 3.83
CA ASN A 229 -3.68 8.35 3.11
C ASN A 229 -3.97 8.35 1.59
N GLY A 230 -5.27 8.41 1.22
CA GLY A 230 -5.72 8.46 -0.17
C GLY A 230 -5.52 7.17 -0.97
N LYS A 231 -5.00 6.10 -0.36
CA LYS A 231 -4.80 4.80 -1.00
C LYS A 231 -5.71 3.73 -0.42
N ARG A 232 -6.04 2.74 -1.25
CA ARG A 232 -6.81 1.56 -0.83
C ARG A 232 -5.87 0.37 -0.63
N TYR A 233 -6.20 -0.45 0.34
CA TYR A 233 -5.52 -1.70 0.65
C TYR A 233 -6.55 -2.77 0.95
N TYR A 234 -6.16 -4.04 0.88
CA TYR A 234 -7.04 -5.14 1.26
C TYR A 234 -6.31 -6.08 2.21
N ALA A 235 -6.91 -6.30 3.39
CA ALA A 235 -6.39 -7.21 4.38
C ALA A 235 -7.00 -8.60 4.21
N ALA A 236 -6.18 -9.64 4.33
CA ALA A 236 -6.61 -11.02 4.51
C ALA A 236 -7.12 -11.26 5.94
N SER A 237 -7.74 -12.41 6.19
CA SER A 237 -7.98 -12.90 7.55
C SER A 237 -6.64 -12.97 8.32
N GLY A 238 -6.62 -12.51 9.57
CA GLY A 238 -5.40 -12.31 10.36
C GLY A 238 -4.68 -10.99 10.09
N GLY A 239 -5.23 -10.14 9.22
CA GLY A 239 -4.84 -8.74 9.04
C GLY A 239 -3.60 -8.49 8.17
N LYS A 240 -3.04 -9.52 7.53
CA LYS A 240 -1.94 -9.33 6.56
C LYS A 240 -2.46 -8.62 5.33
N ILE A 241 -1.83 -7.54 4.91
CA ILE A 241 -2.16 -6.82 3.67
C ILE A 241 -1.58 -7.60 2.49
N TYR A 242 -2.39 -7.80 1.45
CA TYR A 242 -1.93 -8.41 0.20
C TYR A 242 -0.87 -7.54 -0.49
N GLN A 243 0.15 -8.19 -1.07
CA GLN A 243 1.27 -7.54 -1.74
C GLN A 243 1.67 -8.31 -3.00
N ASN A 244 2.10 -7.60 -4.06
CA ASN A 244 2.64 -8.15 -5.30
C ASN A 244 1.75 -9.24 -5.93
N GLN A 245 0.41 -9.08 -5.87
CA GLN A 245 -0.48 -10.10 -6.40
C GLN A 245 -1.84 -9.54 -6.84
N PHE A 246 -2.48 -10.27 -7.73
CA PHE A 246 -3.88 -10.08 -8.03
C PHE A 246 -4.74 -10.61 -6.88
N ILE A 247 -5.82 -9.90 -6.58
CA ILE A 247 -6.84 -10.30 -5.62
C ILE A 247 -8.22 -10.19 -6.28
N THR A 248 -9.12 -11.10 -5.92
CA THR A 248 -10.52 -11.03 -6.34
C THR A 248 -11.39 -10.77 -5.11
N VAL A 249 -12.22 -9.74 -5.19
CA VAL A 249 -13.12 -9.32 -4.12
C VAL A 249 -14.48 -9.08 -4.71
N SER A 250 -15.48 -9.86 -4.29
CA SER A 250 -16.86 -9.79 -4.81
C SER A 250 -16.95 -9.85 -6.34
N GLY A 251 -16.16 -10.74 -6.96
CA GLY A 251 -16.09 -10.90 -8.41
C GLY A 251 -15.17 -9.94 -9.15
N ASP A 252 -14.85 -8.80 -8.57
CA ASP A 252 -13.94 -7.82 -9.16
C ASP A 252 -12.47 -8.13 -8.91
N ARG A 253 -11.62 -7.85 -9.89
CA ARG A 253 -10.19 -8.11 -9.83
C ARG A 253 -9.39 -6.84 -9.58
N TYR A 254 -8.39 -6.92 -8.71
CA TYR A 254 -7.50 -5.83 -8.31
C TYR A 254 -6.04 -6.30 -8.31
N TYR A 255 -5.09 -5.38 -8.32
CA TYR A 255 -3.68 -5.70 -8.09
C TYR A 255 -3.12 -4.92 -6.90
N ALA A 256 -2.58 -5.64 -5.93
CA ALA A 256 -1.87 -5.09 -4.80
C ALA A 256 -0.37 -4.94 -5.12
N SER A 257 0.15 -3.74 -5.02
CA SER A 257 1.57 -3.43 -5.28
C SER A 257 2.50 -4.05 -4.22
N SER A 258 3.81 -3.83 -4.34
CA SER A 258 4.81 -4.24 -3.34
C SER A 258 4.60 -3.62 -1.96
N THR A 259 4.00 -2.43 -1.90
CA THR A 259 3.62 -1.78 -0.64
C THR A 259 2.24 -2.18 -0.13
N GLY A 260 1.51 -3.01 -0.90
CA GLY A 260 0.14 -3.43 -0.62
C GLY A 260 -0.94 -2.44 -1.09
N ALA A 261 -0.57 -1.28 -1.59
CA ALA A 261 -1.53 -0.33 -2.16
C ALA A 261 -2.16 -0.93 -3.44
N ILE A 262 -3.48 -0.80 -3.56
CA ILE A 262 -4.19 -1.18 -4.79
C ILE A 262 -3.79 -0.22 -5.90
N GLN A 263 -3.36 -0.79 -7.04
CA GLN A 263 -2.98 -0.01 -8.21
C GLN A 263 -4.20 0.63 -8.87
N THR A 264 -4.04 1.89 -9.27
CA THR A 264 -5.04 2.68 -10.00
C THR A 264 -4.43 3.23 -11.28
N GLY A 265 -5.28 3.55 -12.29
CA GLY A 265 -4.82 4.03 -13.58
C GLY A 265 -4.31 2.90 -14.48
N SER A 266 -3.21 3.14 -15.17
CA SER A 266 -2.55 2.16 -16.04
C SER A 266 -1.26 1.66 -15.39
N PHE A 267 -1.05 0.33 -15.36
CA PHE A 267 0.15 -0.27 -14.79
C PHE A 267 0.54 -1.56 -15.52
N LYS A 268 1.79 -2.02 -15.36
CA LYS A 268 2.30 -3.26 -15.98
C LYS A 268 2.63 -4.30 -14.91
N VAL A 269 2.29 -5.56 -15.21
CA VAL A 269 2.70 -6.74 -14.43
C VAL A 269 3.14 -7.82 -15.42
N ASN A 270 4.34 -8.34 -15.29
CA ASN A 270 4.92 -9.37 -16.14
C ASN A 270 4.76 -9.03 -17.65
N GLY A 271 5.09 -7.80 -18.04
CA GLY A 271 5.01 -7.32 -19.41
C GLY A 271 3.60 -6.97 -19.93
N LYS A 272 2.54 -7.35 -19.20
CA LYS A 272 1.14 -7.04 -19.58
C LYS A 272 0.68 -5.73 -18.94
N THR A 273 0.04 -4.88 -19.71
CA THR A 273 -0.54 -3.61 -19.24
C THR A 273 -1.99 -3.83 -18.79
N TYR A 274 -2.34 -3.23 -17.68
CA TYR A 274 -3.68 -3.25 -17.10
C TYR A 274 -4.19 -1.82 -16.93
N LYS A 275 -5.49 -1.61 -17.16
CA LYS A 275 -6.20 -0.37 -16.82
C LYS A 275 -7.21 -0.63 -15.71
N THR A 276 -7.46 0.38 -14.89
CA THR A 276 -8.38 0.26 -13.76
C THR A 276 -9.34 1.44 -13.68
N THR A 277 -10.41 1.25 -12.92
CA THR A 277 -11.23 2.37 -12.42
C THR A 277 -10.44 3.21 -11.42
N SER A 278 -10.97 4.37 -11.04
CA SER A 278 -10.44 5.21 -9.94
C SER A 278 -10.34 4.45 -8.62
N THR A 279 -11.15 3.42 -8.41
CA THR A 279 -11.11 2.55 -7.22
C THR A 279 -10.14 1.39 -7.33
N GLY A 280 -9.43 1.25 -8.45
CA GLY A 280 -8.43 0.20 -8.69
C GLY A 280 -8.99 -1.12 -9.21
N ARG A 281 -10.32 -1.21 -9.54
CA ARG A 281 -10.89 -2.39 -10.19
C ARG A 281 -10.33 -2.51 -11.61
N ILE A 282 -9.76 -3.66 -11.94
CA ILE A 282 -9.22 -3.92 -13.29
C ILE A 282 -10.39 -4.03 -14.26
N ILE A 283 -10.41 -3.14 -15.26
CA ILE A 283 -11.43 -3.06 -16.30
C ILE A 283 -10.90 -3.48 -17.66
N GLU A 284 -9.59 -3.51 -17.82
CA GLU A 284 -8.97 -3.83 -19.10
C GLU A 284 -7.62 -4.51 -18.90
N LEU A 285 -7.48 -5.67 -19.51
CA LEU A 285 -6.19 -6.29 -19.78
C LEU A 285 -5.77 -5.81 -21.18
N ASN A 286 -4.65 -5.13 -21.31
CA ASN A 286 -4.12 -4.83 -22.64
C ASN A 286 -3.59 -6.12 -23.26
N THR A 287 -4.52 -6.96 -23.75
CA THR A 287 -4.24 -8.21 -24.46
C THR A 287 -4.35 -8.06 -25.96
N GLY A 288 -4.56 -6.84 -26.46
CA GLY A 288 -4.92 -6.58 -27.85
C GLY A 288 -6.36 -6.98 -28.18
N LYS A 289 -7.21 -7.24 -27.19
CA LYS A 289 -8.61 -7.61 -27.36
C LYS A 289 -9.55 -6.89 -26.38
N ALA A 290 -10.78 -6.60 -26.86
CA ALA A 290 -11.89 -6.09 -26.04
C ALA A 290 -12.82 -7.23 -25.62
N ILE A 291 -13.46 -7.10 -24.44
CA ILE A 291 -14.50 -8.00 -23.97
C ILE A 291 -15.85 -7.49 -24.44
N GLY A 292 -16.64 -8.35 -25.06
CA GLY A 292 -17.99 -8.11 -25.51
C GLY A 292 -18.96 -9.18 -25.05
N ILE A 293 -20.21 -8.96 -25.41
CA ILE A 293 -21.32 -9.93 -25.29
C ILE A 293 -22.15 -9.92 -26.55
N ASP A 294 -22.83 -11.05 -26.84
CA ASP A 294 -23.92 -11.01 -27.77
C ASP A 294 -25.24 -11.38 -27.09
N VAL A 295 -26.33 -10.76 -27.53
CA VAL A 295 -27.63 -10.82 -26.84
C VAL A 295 -28.79 -10.83 -27.82
N SER A 296 -29.89 -11.45 -27.40
CA SER A 296 -31.16 -11.48 -28.07
C SER A 296 -32.31 -11.38 -27.06
N TYR A 297 -33.52 -11.72 -27.47
CA TYR A 297 -34.68 -11.82 -26.55
C TYR A 297 -34.47 -12.80 -25.41
N PHE A 298 -33.54 -13.76 -25.54
CA PHE A 298 -33.23 -14.75 -24.49
C PHE A 298 -32.62 -14.14 -23.22
N GLN A 299 -32.07 -12.94 -23.31
CA GLN A 299 -31.53 -12.24 -22.14
C GLN A 299 -32.59 -11.36 -21.44
N TYR A 300 -33.84 -11.36 -21.90
CA TYR A 300 -34.97 -10.62 -21.34
C TYR A 300 -34.67 -9.14 -21.13
N GLU A 301 -34.75 -8.66 -19.90
CA GLU A 301 -34.45 -7.30 -19.54
C GLU A 301 -32.99 -7.14 -19.10
N ILE A 302 -32.30 -6.15 -19.70
CA ILE A 302 -30.89 -5.93 -19.49
C ILE A 302 -30.69 -4.55 -18.84
N ASN A 303 -29.98 -4.52 -17.70
CA ASN A 303 -29.50 -3.27 -17.11
C ASN A 303 -28.16 -2.87 -17.73
N TRP A 304 -28.17 -2.16 -18.81
CA TRP A 304 -27.00 -1.78 -19.60
C TRP A 304 -25.97 -0.95 -18.82
N LYS A 305 -26.38 -0.13 -17.82
CA LYS A 305 -25.45 0.57 -16.93
C LYS A 305 -24.62 -0.39 -16.10
N LYS A 306 -25.23 -1.42 -15.55
CA LYS A 306 -24.53 -2.48 -14.80
C LYS A 306 -23.63 -3.30 -15.72
N VAL A 307 -24.07 -3.62 -16.94
CA VAL A 307 -23.28 -4.32 -17.97
C VAL A 307 -22.03 -3.50 -18.31
N LYS A 308 -22.18 -2.20 -18.60
CA LYS A 308 -21.02 -1.30 -18.84
C LYS A 308 -20.06 -1.26 -17.66
N ALA A 309 -20.60 -1.18 -16.47
CA ALA A 309 -19.80 -1.18 -15.23
C ALA A 309 -19.04 -2.48 -15.00
N SER A 310 -19.49 -3.61 -15.58
CA SER A 310 -18.78 -4.89 -15.57
C SER A 310 -17.57 -4.96 -16.51
N GLY A 311 -17.34 -3.91 -17.33
CA GLY A 311 -16.18 -3.82 -18.22
C GLY A 311 -16.44 -4.23 -19.64
N VAL A 312 -17.69 -4.56 -20.01
CA VAL A 312 -18.13 -4.87 -21.39
C VAL A 312 -17.93 -3.62 -22.27
N LYS A 313 -17.24 -3.81 -23.40
CA LYS A 313 -16.90 -2.74 -24.33
C LYS A 313 -17.84 -2.67 -25.51
N PHE A 314 -18.28 -3.79 -26.01
CA PHE A 314 -19.19 -3.90 -27.14
C PHE A 314 -20.27 -4.93 -26.91
N ALA A 315 -21.38 -4.79 -27.63
CA ALA A 315 -22.45 -5.77 -27.69
C ALA A 315 -22.88 -6.00 -29.15
N ILE A 316 -23.00 -7.25 -29.56
CA ILE A 316 -23.58 -7.62 -30.84
C ILE A 316 -25.02 -8.09 -30.60
N ILE A 317 -26.00 -7.35 -31.11
CA ILE A 317 -27.41 -7.48 -30.71
C ILE A 317 -28.21 -8.10 -31.86
N ARG A 318 -28.95 -9.17 -31.59
CA ARG A 318 -29.80 -9.78 -32.61
C ARG A 318 -30.85 -8.76 -33.09
N CYS A 319 -30.83 -8.44 -34.40
CA CYS A 319 -31.85 -7.58 -34.96
C CYS A 319 -33.06 -8.38 -35.48
N GLY A 320 -32.85 -9.63 -35.89
CA GLY A 320 -33.92 -10.48 -36.38
C GLY A 320 -33.43 -11.86 -36.82
N TYR A 321 -34.33 -12.59 -37.39
CA TYR A 321 -34.07 -13.93 -37.89
C TYR A 321 -35.01 -14.29 -39.06
N ARG A 322 -34.62 -15.29 -39.87
CA ARG A 322 -35.54 -15.89 -40.85
C ARG A 322 -36.15 -17.15 -40.27
N GLY A 323 -37.44 -17.31 -40.47
CA GLY A 323 -38.17 -18.49 -39.98
C GLY A 323 -37.68 -19.79 -40.61
N SER A 324 -37.36 -20.78 -39.76
CA SER A 324 -36.72 -22.04 -40.14
C SER A 324 -37.57 -22.98 -41.05
N THR A 325 -38.87 -22.76 -41.07
CA THR A 325 -39.83 -23.54 -41.90
C THR A 325 -40.45 -22.69 -42.99
N ASN A 326 -40.97 -21.50 -42.65
CA ASN A 326 -41.73 -20.65 -43.56
C ASN A 326 -40.94 -19.59 -44.33
N GLY A 327 -39.64 -19.40 -43.97
CA GLY A 327 -38.77 -18.45 -44.62
C GLY A 327 -39.11 -16.95 -44.46
N LYS A 328 -40.09 -16.62 -43.59
CA LYS A 328 -40.47 -15.22 -43.31
C LYS A 328 -39.40 -14.50 -42.45
N LEU A 329 -39.27 -13.19 -42.64
CA LEU A 329 -38.39 -12.37 -41.81
C LEU A 329 -39.09 -11.89 -40.53
N TYR A 330 -38.40 -12.00 -39.40
CA TYR A 330 -38.89 -11.60 -38.09
C TYR A 330 -37.90 -10.65 -37.42
N THR A 331 -38.43 -9.65 -36.73
CA THR A 331 -37.62 -8.79 -35.85
C THR A 331 -37.50 -9.42 -34.47
N ASP A 332 -36.31 -9.35 -33.87
CA ASP A 332 -36.15 -9.71 -32.43
C ASP A 332 -36.94 -8.70 -31.57
N SER A 333 -37.81 -9.20 -30.71
CA SER A 333 -38.73 -8.37 -29.90
C SER A 333 -38.01 -7.39 -28.97
N THR A 334 -36.78 -7.69 -28.60
CA THR A 334 -35.97 -6.84 -27.69
C THR A 334 -34.99 -5.93 -28.42
N PHE A 335 -34.84 -6.06 -29.75
CA PHE A 335 -33.80 -5.37 -30.52
C PHE A 335 -33.76 -3.86 -30.26
N MET A 336 -34.91 -3.18 -30.42
CA MET A 336 -34.98 -1.70 -30.33
C MET A 336 -34.62 -1.20 -28.93
N ARG A 337 -35.04 -1.92 -27.89
CA ARG A 337 -34.72 -1.63 -26.49
C ARG A 337 -33.23 -1.85 -26.23
N ASN A 338 -32.69 -2.98 -26.65
CA ASN A 338 -31.31 -3.35 -26.38
C ASN A 338 -30.29 -2.46 -27.11
N ILE A 339 -30.50 -2.18 -28.39
CA ILE A 339 -29.54 -1.33 -29.14
C ILE A 339 -29.50 0.11 -28.60
N LYS A 340 -30.66 0.68 -28.25
CA LYS A 340 -30.73 2.02 -27.64
C LYS A 340 -30.14 2.03 -26.23
N GLY A 341 -30.48 1.03 -25.41
CA GLY A 341 -29.99 0.92 -24.04
C GLY A 341 -28.47 0.71 -23.95
N ALA A 342 -27.90 -0.16 -24.79
CA ALA A 342 -26.47 -0.37 -24.87
C ALA A 342 -25.72 0.90 -25.27
N LYS A 343 -26.21 1.60 -26.31
CA LYS A 343 -25.60 2.85 -26.77
C LYS A 343 -25.69 3.98 -25.75
N ALA A 344 -26.84 4.13 -25.11
CA ALA A 344 -27.04 5.11 -24.02
C ALA A 344 -26.11 4.86 -22.83
N ALA A 345 -25.75 3.60 -22.55
CA ALA A 345 -24.78 3.23 -21.53
C ALA A 345 -23.33 3.41 -21.98
N GLY A 346 -23.06 3.84 -23.21
CA GLY A 346 -21.71 4.00 -23.77
C GLY A 346 -21.04 2.70 -24.14
N ILE A 347 -21.81 1.67 -24.50
CA ILE A 347 -21.33 0.41 -25.09
C ILE A 347 -21.39 0.54 -26.59
N ASP A 348 -20.31 0.16 -27.30
CA ASP A 348 -20.32 0.11 -28.75
C ASP A 348 -21.17 -1.06 -29.23
N VAL A 349 -21.88 -0.86 -30.37
CA VAL A 349 -22.87 -1.84 -30.82
C VAL A 349 -22.60 -2.32 -32.22
N GLY A 350 -22.76 -3.63 -32.42
CA GLY A 350 -22.98 -4.32 -33.68
C GLY A 350 -24.35 -4.99 -33.69
N VAL A 351 -24.73 -5.58 -34.79
CA VAL A 351 -25.98 -6.33 -34.94
C VAL A 351 -25.73 -7.67 -35.59
N TYR A 352 -26.54 -8.67 -35.23
CA TYR A 352 -26.54 -9.92 -35.99
C TYR A 352 -27.94 -10.34 -36.40
N PHE A 353 -28.00 -11.13 -37.48
CA PHE A 353 -29.20 -11.73 -38.02
C PHE A 353 -29.01 -13.24 -38.11
N PHE A 354 -29.88 -14.00 -37.51
CA PHE A 354 -29.88 -15.47 -37.57
C PHE A 354 -30.48 -15.88 -38.92
N THR A 355 -29.65 -16.47 -39.79
CA THR A 355 -30.03 -16.78 -41.17
C THR A 355 -30.57 -18.17 -41.34
N GLU A 356 -31.61 -18.27 -42.13
CA GLU A 356 -32.09 -19.48 -42.77
C GLU A 356 -32.23 -19.30 -44.27
N ALA A 357 -31.44 -18.41 -44.88
CA ALA A 357 -31.42 -18.16 -46.32
C ALA A 357 -30.91 -19.38 -47.07
N ILE A 358 -31.58 -19.73 -48.14
CA ILE A 358 -31.27 -20.91 -48.98
C ILE A 358 -30.67 -20.49 -50.35
N ASN A 359 -30.62 -19.21 -50.68
CA ASN A 359 -30.07 -18.68 -51.90
C ASN A 359 -29.57 -17.21 -51.74
N ALA A 360 -28.90 -16.70 -52.79
CA ALA A 360 -28.34 -15.34 -52.78
C ALA A 360 -29.41 -14.23 -52.65
N LYS A 361 -30.61 -14.43 -53.20
CA LYS A 361 -31.71 -13.47 -53.12
C LYS A 361 -32.11 -13.26 -51.65
N GLU A 362 -32.35 -14.35 -50.94
CA GLU A 362 -32.73 -14.32 -49.54
C GLU A 362 -31.61 -13.74 -48.64
N GLY A 363 -30.33 -14.07 -48.88
CA GLY A 363 -29.21 -13.47 -48.18
C GLY A 363 -29.17 -11.95 -48.33
N LYS A 364 -29.46 -11.43 -49.55
CA LYS A 364 -29.57 -9.99 -49.77
C LYS A 364 -30.78 -9.36 -49.06
N GLU A 365 -31.94 -10.05 -49.07
CA GLU A 365 -33.15 -9.59 -48.34
C GLU A 365 -32.91 -9.46 -46.83
N GLU A 366 -32.20 -10.42 -46.24
CA GLU A 366 -31.81 -10.38 -44.79
C GLU A 366 -30.91 -9.17 -44.46
N ALA A 367 -29.92 -8.88 -45.33
CA ALA A 367 -29.06 -7.72 -45.20
C ALA A 367 -29.86 -6.40 -45.26
N ASP A 368 -30.75 -6.27 -46.24
CA ASP A 368 -31.61 -5.08 -46.39
C ASP A 368 -32.54 -4.91 -45.18
N TYR A 369 -33.04 -6.03 -44.63
CA TYR A 369 -33.87 -6.04 -43.42
C TYR A 369 -33.09 -5.56 -42.19
N CYS A 370 -31.87 -6.05 -41.96
CA CYS A 370 -30.99 -5.56 -40.92
C CYS A 370 -30.77 -4.07 -41.01
N ILE A 371 -30.43 -3.58 -42.19
CA ILE A 371 -30.10 -2.16 -42.43
C ILE A 371 -31.36 -1.29 -42.20
N LYS A 372 -32.53 -1.74 -42.61
CA LYS A 372 -33.80 -1.08 -42.31
C LYS A 372 -34.01 -0.94 -40.78
N LEU A 373 -33.74 -1.98 -40.00
CA LEU A 373 -33.89 -1.98 -38.57
C LEU A 373 -32.85 -1.09 -37.86
N ILE A 374 -31.60 -1.10 -38.32
CA ILE A 374 -30.55 -0.20 -37.83
C ILE A 374 -30.96 1.25 -38.05
N LYS A 375 -31.39 1.63 -39.28
CA LYS A 375 -31.85 2.99 -39.59
C LYS A 375 -33.06 3.38 -38.73
N LYS A 376 -34.03 2.49 -38.52
CA LYS A 376 -35.21 2.71 -37.65
C LYS A 376 -34.81 2.93 -36.18
N SER A 377 -33.74 2.34 -35.71
CA SER A 377 -33.25 2.50 -34.32
C SER A 377 -32.71 3.91 -34.06
N GLY A 378 -32.21 4.62 -35.08
CA GLY A 378 -31.50 5.89 -34.95
C GLY A 378 -30.10 5.77 -34.31
N VAL A 379 -29.61 4.55 -34.08
CA VAL A 379 -28.33 4.31 -33.42
C VAL A 379 -27.21 4.14 -34.44
N LYS A 380 -26.10 4.85 -34.21
CA LYS A 380 -24.86 4.64 -35.00
C LYS A 380 -24.20 3.33 -34.56
N VAL A 381 -24.23 2.34 -35.48
CA VAL A 381 -23.56 1.05 -35.28
C VAL A 381 -22.08 1.22 -35.65
N THR A 382 -21.18 0.79 -34.73
CA THR A 382 -19.72 0.94 -34.87
C THR A 382 -18.99 -0.41 -34.96
N TYR A 383 -19.67 -1.50 -34.60
CA TYR A 383 -19.26 -2.87 -34.78
C TYR A 383 -19.99 -3.49 -36.01
N PRO A 384 -19.59 -4.69 -36.48
CA PRO A 384 -20.14 -5.26 -37.71
C PRO A 384 -21.65 -5.52 -37.73
N VAL A 385 -22.17 -5.65 -38.95
CA VAL A 385 -23.45 -6.30 -39.25
C VAL A 385 -23.14 -7.74 -39.66
N VAL A 386 -23.61 -8.67 -38.82
CA VAL A 386 -23.19 -10.07 -38.85
C VAL A 386 -24.30 -10.96 -39.40
N ILE A 387 -23.93 -11.85 -40.33
CA ILE A 387 -24.75 -13.02 -40.70
C ILE A 387 -24.37 -14.17 -39.76
N ASP A 388 -25.34 -14.66 -39.02
CA ASP A 388 -25.17 -15.77 -38.08
C ASP A 388 -25.71 -17.05 -38.75
N THR A 389 -24.80 -17.97 -39.09
CA THR A 389 -25.14 -19.23 -39.79
C THR A 389 -24.70 -20.42 -38.97
N GLU A 390 -25.73 -21.23 -38.61
CA GLU A 390 -25.56 -22.37 -37.74
C GLU A 390 -26.37 -23.58 -38.25
N ASN A 391 -26.19 -24.73 -37.63
CA ASN A 391 -27.01 -25.91 -37.89
C ASN A 391 -28.24 -25.94 -36.99
N LEU A 392 -29.40 -25.67 -37.54
CA LEU A 392 -30.65 -25.96 -36.90
C LEU A 392 -31.27 -27.24 -37.53
N ALA A 393 -31.31 -28.33 -36.75
CA ALA A 393 -31.79 -29.60 -37.26
C ALA A 393 -33.20 -29.48 -37.82
N GLY A 394 -33.43 -30.01 -39.00
CA GLY A 394 -34.72 -29.96 -39.68
C GLY A 394 -35.10 -28.63 -40.34
N ALA A 395 -34.31 -27.58 -40.10
CA ALA A 395 -34.55 -26.28 -40.72
C ALA A 395 -34.20 -26.26 -42.22
N ARG A 396 -34.68 -25.23 -42.94
CA ARG A 396 -34.53 -25.09 -44.41
C ARG A 396 -33.07 -24.91 -44.83
N ALA A 397 -32.22 -24.28 -44.00
CA ALA A 397 -30.79 -24.12 -44.23
C ALA A 397 -29.92 -25.10 -43.42
N SER A 398 -30.47 -26.19 -42.90
CA SER A 398 -29.70 -27.21 -42.20
C SER A 398 -28.64 -27.87 -43.07
N SER A 399 -27.65 -28.49 -42.44
CA SER A 399 -26.54 -29.20 -43.15
C SER A 399 -27.03 -30.33 -44.04
N SER A 400 -28.18 -30.92 -43.73
CA SER A 400 -28.79 -31.99 -44.49
C SER A 400 -29.64 -31.52 -45.69
N ARG A 401 -30.13 -30.27 -45.66
CA ARG A 401 -31.06 -29.74 -46.67
C ARG A 401 -30.45 -28.76 -47.66
N LEU A 402 -29.40 -28.02 -47.20
CA LEU A 402 -28.79 -27.01 -48.04
C LEU A 402 -27.33 -27.37 -48.34
N SER A 403 -26.95 -27.31 -49.62
CA SER A 403 -25.58 -27.58 -50.01
C SER A 403 -24.62 -26.48 -49.56
N LYS A 404 -23.35 -26.84 -49.32
CA LYS A 404 -22.26 -25.93 -49.00
C LYS A 404 -22.18 -24.75 -49.99
N THR A 405 -22.36 -25.03 -51.28
CA THR A 405 -22.31 -23.98 -52.33
C THR A 405 -23.45 -22.99 -52.15
N LYS A 406 -24.68 -23.41 -52.02
CA LYS A 406 -25.85 -22.52 -51.90
C LYS A 406 -25.80 -21.71 -50.61
N ARG A 407 -25.37 -22.31 -49.49
CA ARG A 407 -25.15 -21.60 -48.23
C ARG A 407 -24.10 -20.53 -48.37
N THR A 408 -22.97 -20.84 -49.05
CA THR A 408 -21.90 -19.86 -49.31
C THR A 408 -22.38 -18.70 -50.19
N GLU A 409 -23.20 -18.95 -51.20
CA GLU A 409 -23.82 -17.92 -52.05
C GLU A 409 -24.73 -16.97 -51.24
N ALA A 410 -25.56 -17.51 -50.34
CA ALA A 410 -26.41 -16.72 -49.48
C ALA A 410 -25.61 -15.82 -48.53
N VAL A 411 -24.61 -16.40 -47.83
CA VAL A 411 -23.70 -15.67 -46.95
C VAL A 411 -22.92 -14.58 -47.68
N GLN A 412 -22.42 -14.90 -48.89
CA GLN A 412 -21.69 -13.92 -49.73
C GLN A 412 -22.61 -12.77 -50.14
N ALA A 413 -23.86 -13.06 -50.53
CA ALA A 413 -24.83 -12.05 -50.95
C ALA A 413 -25.18 -11.09 -49.82
N PHE A 414 -25.39 -11.63 -48.60
CA PHE A 414 -25.58 -10.82 -47.38
C PHE A 414 -24.38 -9.88 -47.18
N CYS A 415 -23.18 -10.41 -47.14
CA CYS A 415 -21.97 -9.62 -46.91
C CYS A 415 -21.73 -8.53 -47.96
N LYS A 416 -21.96 -8.86 -49.24
CA LYS A 416 -21.86 -7.88 -50.36
C LYS A 416 -22.89 -6.75 -50.16
N GLN A 417 -24.12 -7.06 -49.79
CA GLN A 417 -25.17 -6.07 -49.58
C GLN A 417 -24.89 -5.17 -48.38
N VAL A 418 -24.47 -5.74 -47.26
CA VAL A 418 -24.05 -4.99 -46.06
C VAL A 418 -22.94 -4.00 -46.40
N LYS A 419 -21.90 -4.46 -47.14
CA LYS A 419 -20.79 -3.61 -47.59
C LYS A 419 -21.26 -2.52 -48.52
N ALA A 420 -22.13 -2.82 -49.47
CA ALA A 420 -22.70 -1.83 -50.42
C ALA A 420 -23.51 -0.74 -49.73
N LYS A 421 -24.06 -1.00 -48.55
CA LYS A 421 -24.79 -0.05 -47.71
C LYS A 421 -23.92 0.72 -46.70
N GLY A 422 -22.58 0.56 -46.77
CA GLY A 422 -21.61 1.31 -45.95
C GLY A 422 -21.36 0.74 -44.58
N TYR A 423 -21.76 -0.52 -44.30
CA TYR A 423 -21.49 -1.20 -43.05
C TYR A 423 -20.38 -2.24 -43.20
N THR A 424 -19.78 -2.64 -42.11
CA THR A 424 -18.77 -3.70 -42.07
C THR A 424 -19.47 -5.06 -41.95
N PRO A 425 -19.37 -5.97 -42.95
CA PRO A 425 -19.93 -7.30 -42.84
C PRO A 425 -19.06 -8.24 -42.05
N MET A 426 -19.67 -9.19 -41.34
CA MET A 426 -18.99 -10.24 -40.60
C MET A 426 -19.80 -11.55 -40.64
N ILE A 427 -19.09 -12.68 -40.57
CA ILE A 427 -19.67 -14.02 -40.62
C ILE A 427 -19.47 -14.65 -39.24
N TYR A 428 -20.56 -15.01 -38.56
CA TYR A 428 -20.51 -15.84 -37.37
C TYR A 428 -20.83 -17.28 -37.70
N ALA A 429 -20.00 -18.19 -37.20
CA ALA A 429 -20.27 -19.62 -37.20
C ALA A 429 -19.34 -20.37 -36.26
N SER A 430 -19.70 -21.62 -35.92
CA SER A 430 -18.79 -22.52 -35.20
C SER A 430 -17.58 -22.91 -36.06
N THR A 431 -16.47 -23.30 -35.43
CA THR A 431 -15.27 -23.80 -36.11
C THR A 431 -15.60 -24.92 -37.07
N SER A 432 -16.44 -25.87 -36.69
CA SER A 432 -16.89 -26.98 -37.56
C SER A 432 -17.68 -26.49 -38.76
N TRP A 433 -18.57 -25.51 -38.55
CA TRP A 433 -19.39 -24.95 -39.61
C TRP A 433 -18.57 -24.18 -40.64
N LEU A 434 -17.60 -23.35 -40.19
CA LEU A 434 -16.67 -22.63 -41.05
C LEU A 434 -15.84 -23.59 -41.95
N ASN A 435 -15.36 -24.70 -41.39
CA ASN A 435 -14.52 -25.64 -42.10
C ASN A 435 -15.33 -26.50 -43.08
N ASN A 436 -16.53 -26.98 -42.69
CA ASN A 436 -17.23 -28.02 -43.38
C ASN A 436 -18.41 -27.52 -44.24
N GLN A 437 -19.06 -26.42 -43.84
CA GLN A 437 -20.32 -25.97 -44.41
C GLN A 437 -20.27 -24.69 -45.22
N LEU A 438 -19.09 -24.01 -45.21
CA LEU A 438 -18.84 -22.79 -45.95
C LEU A 438 -17.57 -22.93 -46.84
N ASN A 439 -17.64 -22.39 -48.06
CA ASN A 439 -16.43 -22.22 -48.85
C ASN A 439 -15.75 -20.90 -48.50
N MET A 440 -14.84 -20.94 -47.49
CA MET A 440 -14.20 -19.75 -46.95
C MET A 440 -13.27 -19.03 -47.97
N SER A 441 -12.79 -19.71 -48.99
CA SER A 441 -12.02 -19.05 -50.05
C SER A 441 -12.86 -18.02 -50.87
N LYS A 442 -14.15 -18.29 -51.07
CA LYS A 442 -15.12 -17.36 -51.70
C LYS A 442 -15.57 -16.25 -50.76
N LEU A 443 -15.32 -16.38 -49.45
CA LEU A 443 -15.70 -15.46 -48.39
C LEU A 443 -14.47 -14.67 -47.87
N SER A 444 -13.30 -14.84 -48.48
CA SER A 444 -12.10 -14.11 -48.16
C SER A 444 -12.34 -12.60 -48.21
N GLY A 445 -11.81 -11.83 -47.26
CA GLY A 445 -12.02 -10.37 -47.20
C GLY A 445 -13.22 -9.95 -46.34
N TYR A 446 -13.97 -10.88 -45.75
CA TYR A 446 -14.95 -10.60 -44.70
C TYR A 446 -14.39 -11.00 -43.36
N TYR A 447 -14.77 -10.27 -42.29
CA TYR A 447 -14.42 -10.63 -40.95
C TYR A 447 -15.13 -11.93 -40.52
N VAL A 448 -14.44 -12.70 -39.68
CA VAL A 448 -14.99 -13.93 -39.10
C VAL A 448 -15.11 -13.73 -37.60
N TRP A 449 -16.25 -14.11 -37.08
CA TRP A 449 -16.53 -14.29 -35.64
C TRP A 449 -16.71 -15.79 -35.40
N VAL A 450 -15.71 -16.41 -34.76
CA VAL A 450 -15.69 -17.86 -34.55
C VAL A 450 -16.28 -18.21 -33.19
N ALA A 451 -17.22 -19.16 -33.17
CA ALA A 451 -17.73 -19.76 -31.94
C ALA A 451 -16.93 -21.03 -31.62
N GLN A 452 -16.29 -21.04 -30.46
CA GLN A 452 -15.59 -22.22 -29.95
C GLN A 452 -15.34 -22.11 -28.45
N TYR A 453 -15.94 -23.01 -27.67
CA TYR A 453 -15.92 -22.97 -26.20
C TYR A 453 -14.79 -23.81 -25.61
N TYR A 454 -13.53 -23.47 -26.00
CA TYR A 454 -12.30 -24.11 -25.57
C TYR A 454 -11.32 -23.08 -24.98
N LYS A 455 -10.17 -23.58 -24.50
CA LYS A 455 -9.10 -22.70 -23.98
C LYS A 455 -8.45 -21.81 -25.06
N LYS A 456 -8.54 -22.21 -26.34
CA LYS A 456 -8.02 -21.51 -27.52
C LYS A 456 -8.86 -21.85 -28.74
N VAL A 457 -8.84 -20.95 -29.74
CA VAL A 457 -9.44 -21.21 -31.06
C VAL A 457 -8.54 -22.18 -31.82
N THR A 458 -9.16 -23.21 -32.44
CA THR A 458 -8.50 -24.17 -33.31
C THR A 458 -8.84 -23.97 -34.82
N TYR A 459 -9.70 -23.00 -35.13
CA TYR A 459 -9.97 -22.60 -36.50
C TYR A 459 -8.69 -22.08 -37.15
N GLY A 460 -8.32 -22.68 -38.31
CA GLY A 460 -7.07 -22.36 -39.01
C GLY A 460 -7.10 -21.07 -39.85
N GLY A 461 -8.29 -20.47 -40.05
CA GLY A 461 -8.43 -19.20 -40.79
C GLY A 461 -8.30 -17.97 -39.88
N SER A 462 -8.20 -16.80 -40.50
CA SER A 462 -8.19 -15.53 -39.74
C SER A 462 -9.56 -15.23 -39.16
N TYR A 463 -9.60 -14.74 -37.94
CA TYR A 463 -10.81 -14.30 -37.26
C TYR A 463 -10.57 -12.97 -36.51
N LYS A 464 -11.62 -12.18 -36.36
CA LYS A 464 -11.58 -10.86 -35.70
C LYS A 464 -12.31 -10.88 -34.34
N CYS A 465 -13.24 -11.83 -34.16
CA CYS A 465 -14.00 -12.02 -32.95
C CYS A 465 -14.05 -13.50 -32.55
N TRP A 466 -14.05 -13.80 -31.26
CA TRP A 466 -14.15 -15.14 -30.73
C TRP A 466 -15.21 -15.17 -29.61
N GLN A 467 -16.30 -15.93 -29.85
CA GLN A 467 -17.25 -16.30 -28.80
C GLN A 467 -16.69 -17.49 -28.03
N TYR A 468 -16.26 -17.25 -26.79
CA TYR A 468 -15.50 -18.22 -26.02
C TYR A 468 -16.34 -18.98 -24.99
N THR A 469 -17.59 -18.56 -24.73
CA THR A 469 -18.54 -19.24 -23.85
C THR A 469 -19.97 -18.78 -24.12
N SER A 470 -20.93 -19.71 -23.94
CA SER A 470 -22.38 -19.43 -23.95
C SER A 470 -22.99 -19.44 -22.54
N SER A 471 -22.17 -19.49 -21.50
CA SER A 471 -22.61 -19.61 -20.10
C SER A 471 -22.02 -18.52 -19.20
N GLY A 472 -21.66 -17.37 -19.77
CA GLY A 472 -21.14 -16.20 -19.04
C GLY A 472 -22.17 -15.62 -18.08
N LYS A 473 -21.66 -14.92 -17.06
CA LYS A 473 -22.47 -14.15 -16.10
C LYS A 473 -21.95 -12.70 -16.07
N VAL A 474 -22.84 -11.77 -16.40
CA VAL A 474 -22.54 -10.33 -16.44
C VAL A 474 -23.53 -9.60 -15.53
N ASN A 475 -23.03 -8.76 -14.63
CA ASN A 475 -23.93 -7.99 -13.76
C ASN A 475 -24.84 -7.08 -14.60
N GLY A 476 -26.14 -7.19 -14.40
CA GLY A 476 -27.15 -6.49 -15.19
C GLY A 476 -27.90 -7.38 -16.18
N ILE A 477 -27.53 -8.68 -16.29
CA ILE A 477 -28.24 -9.71 -17.03
C ILE A 477 -28.57 -10.85 -16.05
N SER A 478 -29.85 -11.23 -15.97
CA SER A 478 -30.32 -12.24 -15.01
C SER A 478 -30.06 -13.68 -15.47
N THR A 479 -29.89 -13.88 -16.76
CA THR A 479 -29.65 -15.19 -17.38
C THR A 479 -28.16 -15.37 -17.71
N ARG A 480 -27.79 -16.53 -18.25
CA ARG A 480 -26.50 -16.73 -18.93
C ARG A 480 -26.45 -15.84 -20.18
N VAL A 481 -25.23 -15.45 -20.57
CA VAL A 481 -24.97 -14.63 -21.75
C VAL A 481 -23.72 -15.10 -22.47
N ASP A 482 -23.74 -15.01 -23.78
CA ASP A 482 -22.60 -15.30 -24.63
C ASP A 482 -21.55 -14.22 -24.48
N MET A 483 -20.28 -14.63 -24.40
CA MET A 483 -19.16 -13.70 -24.17
C MET A 483 -18.10 -13.80 -25.25
N ASP A 484 -17.60 -12.64 -25.65
CA ASP A 484 -16.77 -12.46 -26.79
C ASP A 484 -15.45 -11.77 -26.49
N TYR A 485 -14.45 -12.09 -27.31
CA TYR A 485 -13.24 -11.32 -27.47
C TYR A 485 -13.16 -10.72 -28.85
N TRP A 486 -13.03 -9.41 -28.98
CA TRP A 486 -12.69 -8.72 -30.20
C TRP A 486 -11.19 -8.46 -30.24
N TYR A 487 -10.50 -8.85 -31.32
CA TYR A 487 -9.07 -8.65 -31.54
C TYR A 487 -8.84 -7.39 -32.41
N TYR A 488 -8.01 -6.45 -31.91
CA TYR A 488 -7.68 -5.19 -32.60
C TYR A 488 -6.64 -5.35 -33.68
#